data_305883c96aaac9192dc9ec23c8d56077
#
_entry.id   305883c96aaac9192dc9ec23c8d56077
#
_cell.length_a   1.000
_cell.length_b   1.000
_cell.length_c   1.000
_cell.angle_alpha   90.00
_cell.angle_beta   90.00
_cell.angle_gamma   90.00
#
_symmetry.space_group_name_H-M   'P 1'
#
loop_
_entity.id
_entity.type
_entity.pdbx_description
1 polymer ?
#
loop_
_entity_poly.entity_id
_entity_poly.type
_entity_poly.pdbx_seq_one_letter_code
_entity_poly.pdbx_strand_id
1 'polypeptide(L)'
;MEEEDPISVALKQEENISPNEAPRLSVGQWLRTNLFSNWANTILTILGALAAFLMLRGVLNFVFSENREWVAVRTNLRALMTLSYPESQYVRVWVALGFVVALAGLSAGIWANWGGLPLRRLGTWFMGVGGLIALCVLVREPSVLVDTEGKALLTLSGSLQRESFGAAMADRVNWWIAALVLFGFGIALWSRFSSAERRHIEWPITSIVYVGIGIAILTLWVVPYGHYAFDDGTYIAEPGTTVAFSTQMPWTVMWALLGLGFLLGKFLRSSRYVRMSKTGSNLLWLICPFALFWVVLRDPALDYGHVMSTDLPMGLAFGLLGAGALWLLTRSDIGEAGRIAATVLLVVAIFNWVAAFFGWYPMLQKARISFLLLAFAALLAPNFIGDVAKRRQLVLGWIGVMALVHYLATMINTPSTLDLQSDEFLGGLGLTLFVAVIVVVLSFPL
;
A
#
# COMPACT_ATOMS: atom_id res chain seq x y z
N MET A 1 -12.68 -4.13 64.61
CA MET A 1 -13.42 -3.78 63.37
C MET A 1 -12.95 -2.36 63.05
N GLU A 2 -11.96 -2.26 62.17
CA GLU A 2 -11.51 -0.97 61.65
C GLU A 2 -12.54 -0.47 60.65
N GLU A 3 -13.13 0.65 60.97
CA GLU A 3 -14.07 1.36 60.10
C GLU A 3 -13.26 1.91 58.92
N GLU A 4 -13.35 1.28 57.72
CA GLU A 4 -12.69 1.79 56.53
C GLU A 4 -13.20 3.22 56.26
N ASP A 5 -12.27 4.17 56.16
CA ASP A 5 -12.53 5.56 55.87
C ASP A 5 -13.36 5.69 54.57
N PRO A 6 -14.54 6.32 54.59
CA PRO A 6 -15.40 6.45 53.39
C PRO A 6 -14.68 7.11 52.18
N ILE A 7 -13.64 7.90 52.41
CA ILE A 7 -12.82 8.49 51.36
C ILE A 7 -11.95 7.42 50.66
N SER A 8 -11.43 6.44 51.41
CA SER A 8 -10.64 5.35 50.86
C SER A 8 -11.48 4.38 50.01
N VAL A 9 -12.74 4.20 50.38
CA VAL A 9 -13.71 3.39 49.61
C VAL A 9 -14.10 4.10 48.30
N ALA A 10 -14.31 5.43 48.36
CA ALA A 10 -14.62 6.24 47.19
C ALA A 10 -13.46 6.27 46.19
N LEU A 11 -12.19 6.41 46.64
CA LEU A 11 -11.00 6.38 45.79
C LEU A 11 -10.76 4.98 45.16
N LYS A 12 -11.02 3.89 45.90
CA LYS A 12 -10.99 2.53 45.36
C LYS A 12 -12.08 2.29 44.30
N GLN A 13 -13.21 2.95 44.40
CA GLN A 13 -14.27 2.87 43.40
C GLN A 13 -13.92 3.66 42.12
N GLU A 14 -13.26 4.81 42.23
CA GLU A 14 -12.78 5.57 41.07
C GLU A 14 -11.64 4.84 40.32
N GLU A 15 -10.74 4.12 41.02
CA GLU A 15 -9.62 3.39 40.43
C GLU A 15 -10.09 2.12 39.68
N ASN A 16 -11.29 1.62 39.94
CA ASN A 16 -11.86 0.45 39.25
C ASN A 16 -12.74 0.77 38.02
N ILE A 17 -12.89 2.04 37.67
CA ILE A 17 -13.56 2.41 36.42
C ILE A 17 -12.58 2.19 35.29
N SER A 18 -12.67 1.04 34.63
CA SER A 18 -11.84 0.78 33.46
C SER A 18 -12.10 1.86 32.39
N PRO A 19 -11.05 2.33 31.68
CA PRO A 19 -11.22 3.33 30.60
C PRO A 19 -12.24 2.95 29.52
N ASN A 20 -12.68 1.70 29.47
CA ASN A 20 -13.69 1.18 28.56
C ASN A 20 -15.14 1.36 29.02
N GLU A 21 -15.38 1.83 30.26
CA GLU A 21 -16.71 2.02 30.82
C GLU A 21 -17.23 3.46 30.80
N ALA A 22 -16.50 4.37 30.17
CA ALA A 22 -17.02 5.70 29.89
C ALA A 22 -18.38 5.57 29.17
N PRO A 23 -19.48 6.14 29.70
CA PRO A 23 -20.79 5.99 29.10
C PRO A 23 -20.76 6.47 27.66
N ARG A 24 -21.09 5.57 26.73
CA ARG A 24 -21.11 5.90 25.31
C ARG A 24 -22.18 6.96 25.08
N LEU A 25 -21.72 8.17 24.79
CA LEU A 25 -22.61 9.28 24.48
C LEU A 25 -23.51 8.89 23.29
N SER A 26 -24.79 9.20 23.36
CA SER A 26 -25.66 9.09 22.19
C SER A 26 -25.16 10.03 21.11
N VAL A 27 -25.47 9.73 19.83
CA VAL A 27 -25.03 10.56 18.69
C VAL A 27 -25.41 12.03 18.89
N GLY A 28 -26.62 12.30 19.39
CA GLY A 28 -27.07 13.66 19.67
C GLY A 28 -26.28 14.34 20.79
N GLN A 29 -25.95 13.61 21.85
CA GLN A 29 -25.11 14.13 22.94
C GLN A 29 -23.70 14.39 22.47
N TRP A 30 -23.12 13.47 21.66
CA TRP A 30 -21.80 13.63 21.09
C TRP A 30 -21.72 14.87 20.17
N LEU A 31 -22.69 15.04 19.26
CA LEU A 31 -22.80 16.21 18.40
C LEU A 31 -22.86 17.50 19.22
N ARG A 32 -23.74 17.53 20.24
CA ARG A 32 -23.90 18.72 21.07
C ARG A 32 -22.64 19.04 21.85
N THR A 33 -21.93 18.05 22.36
CA THR A 33 -20.74 18.25 23.18
C THR A 33 -19.53 18.64 22.35
N ASN A 34 -19.37 18.07 21.14
CA ASN A 34 -18.16 18.25 20.34
C ASN A 34 -18.30 19.31 19.24
N LEU A 35 -19.45 19.38 18.58
CA LEU A 35 -19.66 20.28 17.44
C LEU A 35 -20.44 21.55 17.79
N PHE A 36 -21.37 21.46 18.76
CA PHE A 36 -22.27 22.55 19.14
C PHE A 36 -22.13 22.91 20.62
N SER A 37 -20.94 22.75 21.20
CA SER A 37 -20.69 22.98 22.64
C SER A 37 -20.80 24.45 23.03
N ASN A 38 -20.40 25.36 22.14
CA ASN A 38 -20.51 26.81 22.32
C ASN A 38 -20.77 27.50 20.97
N TRP A 39 -21.05 28.82 21.01
CA TRP A 39 -21.37 29.58 19.80
C TRP A 39 -20.22 29.60 18.78
N ALA A 40 -18.98 29.65 19.23
CA ALA A 40 -17.81 29.65 18.35
C ALA A 40 -17.65 28.32 17.62
N ASN A 41 -17.78 27.18 18.34
CA ASN A 41 -17.76 25.84 17.75
C ASN A 41 -18.96 25.63 16.81
N THR A 42 -20.11 26.18 17.12
CA THR A 42 -21.28 26.13 16.24
C THR A 42 -21.03 26.85 14.92
N ILE A 43 -20.48 28.07 14.95
CA ILE A 43 -20.12 28.80 13.74
C ILE A 43 -19.06 28.05 12.94
N LEU A 44 -18.00 27.56 13.60
CA LEU A 44 -16.94 26.81 12.95
C LEU A 44 -17.48 25.53 12.31
N THR A 45 -18.39 24.82 12.97
CA THR A 45 -19.05 23.63 12.43
C THR A 45 -19.89 23.95 11.19
N ILE A 46 -20.66 25.04 11.23
CA ILE A 46 -21.47 25.47 10.07
C ILE A 46 -20.58 25.88 8.91
N LEU A 47 -19.52 26.66 9.16
CA LEU A 47 -18.55 27.05 8.12
C LEU A 47 -17.82 25.83 7.54
N GLY A 48 -17.39 24.90 8.38
CA GLY A 48 -16.76 23.65 7.96
C GLY A 48 -17.71 22.78 7.14
N ALA A 49 -18.95 22.64 7.56
CA ALA A 49 -19.97 21.91 6.81
C ALA A 49 -20.29 22.57 5.45
N LEU A 50 -20.36 23.89 5.40
CA LEU A 50 -20.54 24.64 4.16
C LEU A 50 -19.33 24.45 3.23
N ALA A 51 -18.11 24.57 3.74
CA ALA A 51 -16.89 24.33 2.95
C ALA A 51 -16.85 22.91 2.40
N ALA A 52 -17.14 21.90 3.24
CA ALA A 52 -17.21 20.51 2.82
C ALA A 52 -18.29 20.28 1.74
N PHE A 53 -19.45 20.90 1.89
CA PHE A 53 -20.53 20.84 0.90
C PHE A 53 -20.08 21.44 -0.44
N LEU A 54 -19.48 22.64 -0.43
CA LEU A 54 -19.00 23.30 -1.65
C LEU A 54 -17.88 22.50 -2.32
N MET A 55 -16.95 21.93 -1.55
CA MET A 55 -15.89 21.05 -2.08
C MET A 55 -16.49 19.80 -2.72
N LEU A 56 -17.39 19.10 -2.00
CA LEU A 56 -18.05 17.90 -2.52
C LEU A 56 -18.82 18.21 -3.81
N ARG A 57 -19.58 19.30 -3.82
CA ARG A 57 -20.30 19.75 -5.00
C ARG A 57 -19.34 20.05 -6.17
N GLY A 58 -18.23 20.74 -5.91
CA GLY A 58 -17.20 21.05 -6.92
C GLY A 58 -16.60 19.78 -7.52
N VAL A 59 -16.22 18.82 -6.68
CA VAL A 59 -15.67 17.52 -7.11
C VAL A 59 -16.69 16.73 -7.92
N LEU A 60 -17.93 16.63 -7.46
CA LEU A 60 -18.98 15.89 -8.17
C LEU A 60 -19.29 16.53 -9.53
N ASN A 61 -19.38 17.85 -9.59
CA ASN A 61 -19.62 18.56 -10.84
C ASN A 61 -18.42 18.40 -11.80
N PHE A 62 -17.19 18.37 -11.29
CA PHE A 62 -16.01 18.10 -12.11
C PHE A 62 -16.03 16.67 -12.67
N VAL A 63 -16.26 15.67 -11.83
CA VAL A 63 -16.20 14.24 -12.22
C VAL A 63 -17.34 13.85 -13.17
N PHE A 64 -18.54 14.38 -12.93
CA PHE A 64 -19.74 14.02 -13.68
C PHE A 64 -20.19 15.09 -14.69
N SER A 65 -19.31 16.02 -15.05
CA SER A 65 -19.62 17.03 -16.06
C SER A 65 -19.66 16.39 -17.45
N GLU A 66 -20.72 16.61 -18.18
CA GLU A 66 -20.89 16.16 -19.57
C GLU A 66 -19.93 16.85 -20.54
N ASN A 67 -19.48 18.06 -20.20
CA ASN A 67 -18.48 18.80 -20.98
C ASN A 67 -17.04 18.27 -20.80
N ARG A 68 -16.85 17.21 -20.01
CA ARG A 68 -15.54 16.58 -19.79
C ARG A 68 -15.46 15.30 -20.59
N GLU A 69 -14.59 15.31 -21.56
CA GLU A 69 -14.30 14.13 -22.40
C GLU A 69 -13.45 13.10 -21.64
N TRP A 70 -14.03 12.50 -20.60
CA TRP A 70 -13.38 11.41 -19.86
C TRP A 70 -13.05 10.21 -20.74
N VAL A 71 -13.70 10.11 -21.89
CA VAL A 71 -13.40 9.12 -22.93
C VAL A 71 -11.96 9.26 -23.37
N ALA A 72 -11.47 10.48 -23.64
CA ALA A 72 -10.08 10.72 -24.02
C ALA A 72 -9.09 10.23 -22.94
N VAL A 73 -9.39 10.46 -21.66
CA VAL A 73 -8.57 9.95 -20.55
C VAL A 73 -8.61 8.43 -20.51
N ARG A 74 -9.80 7.82 -20.65
CA ARG A 74 -9.98 6.37 -20.61
C ARG A 74 -9.26 5.66 -21.76
N THR A 75 -9.38 6.20 -22.98
CA THR A 75 -8.73 5.64 -24.18
C THR A 75 -7.20 5.77 -24.10
N ASN A 76 -6.71 6.90 -23.57
CA ASN A 76 -5.29 7.17 -23.45
C ASN A 76 -4.71 6.80 -22.06
N LEU A 77 -5.47 6.08 -21.23
CA LEU A 77 -5.05 5.76 -19.85
C LEU A 77 -3.68 5.05 -19.83
N ARG A 78 -3.44 4.18 -20.79
CA ARG A 78 -2.19 3.46 -20.95
C ARG A 78 -1.02 4.44 -21.20
N ALA A 79 -1.16 5.35 -22.14
CA ALA A 79 -0.16 6.37 -22.43
C ALA A 79 0.05 7.31 -21.22
N LEU A 80 -1.03 7.70 -20.52
CA LEU A 80 -0.94 8.50 -19.31
C LEU A 80 -0.18 7.80 -18.17
N MET A 81 -0.33 6.48 -18.05
CA MET A 81 0.32 5.71 -16.99
C MET A 81 1.76 5.35 -17.32
N THR A 82 2.06 5.01 -18.54
CA THR A 82 3.35 4.41 -18.95
C THR A 82 4.14 5.29 -19.91
N LEU A 83 3.56 6.38 -20.43
CA LEU A 83 4.13 7.22 -21.48
C LEU A 83 4.57 6.37 -22.69
N SER A 84 5.83 6.45 -23.07
CA SER A 84 6.41 5.70 -24.18
C SER A 84 7.07 4.38 -23.77
N TYR A 85 6.71 3.81 -22.62
CA TYR A 85 7.30 2.54 -22.19
C TYR A 85 7.02 1.43 -23.22
N PRO A 86 8.04 0.69 -23.69
CA PRO A 86 7.91 -0.27 -24.77
C PRO A 86 6.89 -1.38 -24.46
N GLU A 87 5.96 -1.62 -25.37
CA GLU A 87 4.92 -2.64 -25.21
C GLU A 87 5.49 -4.05 -25.01
N SER A 88 6.57 -4.38 -25.73
CA SER A 88 7.28 -5.65 -25.60
C SER A 88 7.82 -5.91 -24.19
N GLN A 89 7.95 -4.86 -23.37
CA GLN A 89 8.49 -4.92 -22.02
C GLN A 89 7.41 -4.84 -20.93
N TYR A 90 6.14 -4.78 -21.26
CA TYR A 90 5.06 -4.72 -20.26
C TYR A 90 5.01 -5.89 -19.29
N VAL A 91 5.57 -7.05 -19.67
CA VAL A 91 5.72 -8.19 -18.76
C VAL A 91 6.47 -7.79 -17.50
N ARG A 92 7.46 -6.90 -17.58
CA ARG A 92 8.21 -6.40 -16.43
C ARG A 92 7.33 -5.61 -15.47
N VAL A 93 6.46 -4.76 -16.01
CA VAL A 93 5.50 -3.99 -15.21
C VAL A 93 4.55 -4.94 -14.48
N TRP A 94 4.06 -5.98 -15.17
CA TRP A 94 3.22 -6.99 -14.56
C TRP A 94 3.93 -7.79 -13.47
N VAL A 95 5.18 -8.19 -13.70
CA VAL A 95 5.99 -8.89 -12.69
C VAL A 95 6.23 -8.00 -11.46
N ALA A 96 6.57 -6.74 -11.67
CA ALA A 96 6.75 -5.77 -10.59
C ALA A 96 5.47 -5.57 -9.79
N LEU A 97 4.34 -5.36 -10.47
CA LEU A 97 3.03 -5.24 -9.82
C LEU A 97 2.65 -6.51 -9.05
N GLY A 98 2.89 -7.69 -9.66
CA GLY A 98 2.64 -8.98 -9.03
C GLY A 98 3.43 -9.16 -7.74
N PHE A 99 4.70 -8.73 -7.72
CA PHE A 99 5.52 -8.75 -6.51
C PHE A 99 4.94 -7.87 -5.40
N VAL A 100 4.54 -6.63 -5.72
CA VAL A 100 3.91 -5.70 -4.76
C VAL A 100 2.62 -6.27 -4.22
N VAL A 101 1.76 -6.79 -5.09
CA VAL A 101 0.45 -7.34 -4.72
C VAL A 101 0.60 -8.59 -3.85
N ALA A 102 1.52 -9.49 -4.21
CA ALA A 102 1.82 -10.67 -3.39
C ALA A 102 2.37 -10.29 -2.01
N LEU A 103 3.27 -9.31 -1.96
CA LEU A 103 3.85 -8.80 -0.72
C LEU A 103 2.81 -8.07 0.13
N ALA A 104 1.90 -7.31 -0.47
CA ALA A 104 0.78 -6.68 0.22
C ALA A 104 -0.16 -7.72 0.84
N GLY A 105 -0.53 -8.77 0.08
CA GLY A 105 -1.29 -9.90 0.59
C GLY A 105 -0.59 -10.59 1.76
N LEU A 106 0.68 -10.93 1.59
CA LEU A 106 1.51 -11.57 2.62
C LEU A 106 1.56 -10.72 3.90
N SER A 107 1.82 -9.44 3.76
CA SER A 107 1.89 -8.51 4.89
C SER A 107 0.55 -8.38 5.60
N ALA A 108 -0.54 -8.23 4.85
CA ALA A 108 -1.88 -8.20 5.41
C ALA A 108 -2.18 -9.47 6.23
N GLY A 109 -1.79 -10.65 5.74
CA GLY A 109 -1.95 -11.91 6.45
C GLY A 109 -1.11 -12.01 7.72
N ILE A 110 0.14 -11.54 7.70
CA ILE A 110 1.07 -11.61 8.84
C ILE A 110 0.71 -10.61 9.94
N TRP A 111 0.42 -9.35 9.55
CA TRP A 111 0.33 -8.24 10.50
C TRP A 111 -1.06 -8.07 11.09
N ALA A 112 -2.10 -8.22 10.30
CA ALA A 112 -3.44 -7.94 10.76
C ALA A 112 -4.05 -9.11 11.54
N ASN A 113 -4.74 -8.78 12.63
CA ASN A 113 -5.56 -9.73 13.36
C ASN A 113 -6.95 -9.76 12.73
N TRP A 114 -7.09 -10.57 11.70
CA TRP A 114 -8.33 -10.73 10.98
C TRP A 114 -9.31 -11.57 11.82
N GLY A 115 -10.06 -10.90 12.67
CA GLY A 115 -11.19 -11.48 13.38
C GLY A 115 -12.44 -11.56 12.52
N GLY A 116 -13.59 -11.63 13.17
CA GLY A 116 -14.89 -11.48 12.54
C GLY A 116 -15.31 -10.01 12.44
N LEU A 117 -16.03 -9.67 11.39
CA LEU A 117 -16.73 -8.41 11.28
C LEU A 117 -18.17 -8.62 11.78
N PRO A 118 -18.62 -7.98 12.88
CA PRO A 118 -19.99 -8.10 13.33
C PRO A 118 -20.96 -7.70 12.21
N LEU A 119 -21.91 -8.56 11.89
CA LEU A 119 -22.89 -8.32 10.81
C LEU A 119 -23.67 -7.03 11.01
N ARG A 120 -23.88 -6.64 12.27
CA ARG A 120 -24.46 -5.33 12.60
C ARG A 120 -23.60 -4.18 12.12
N ARG A 121 -22.25 -4.26 12.26
CA ARG A 121 -21.32 -3.23 11.78
C ARG A 121 -21.30 -3.18 10.26
N LEU A 122 -21.36 -4.34 9.61
CA LEU A 122 -21.50 -4.42 8.16
C LEU A 122 -22.78 -3.69 7.71
N GLY A 123 -23.90 -3.89 8.41
CA GLY A 123 -25.14 -3.15 8.16
C GLY A 123 -24.96 -1.63 8.26
N THR A 124 -24.22 -1.13 9.25
CA THR A 124 -23.95 0.32 9.35
C THR A 124 -23.10 0.84 8.19
N TRP A 125 -22.19 0.04 7.65
CA TRP A 125 -21.40 0.41 6.49
C TRP A 125 -22.25 0.50 5.23
N PHE A 126 -23.13 -0.47 4.98
CA PHE A 126 -24.07 -0.41 3.86
C PHE A 126 -25.00 0.80 3.94
N MET A 127 -25.53 1.12 5.14
CA MET A 127 -26.31 2.35 5.35
C MET A 127 -25.47 3.59 5.05
N GLY A 128 -24.21 3.63 5.51
CA GLY A 128 -23.29 4.75 5.25
C GLY A 128 -23.03 4.95 3.77
N VAL A 129 -22.73 3.88 3.04
CA VAL A 129 -22.48 3.93 1.59
C VAL A 129 -23.76 4.34 0.83
N GLY A 130 -24.89 3.73 1.15
CA GLY A 130 -26.18 4.11 0.54
C GLY A 130 -26.54 5.57 0.80
N GLY A 131 -26.35 6.04 2.04
CA GLY A 131 -26.55 7.45 2.42
C GLY A 131 -25.61 8.40 1.69
N LEU A 132 -24.33 8.00 1.54
CA LEU A 132 -23.33 8.78 0.78
C LEU A 132 -23.70 8.89 -0.70
N ILE A 133 -24.13 7.79 -1.34
CA ILE A 133 -24.60 7.82 -2.74
C ILE A 133 -25.79 8.75 -2.86
N ALA A 134 -26.78 8.65 -1.98
CA ALA A 134 -27.94 9.54 -1.99
C ALA A 134 -27.54 11.01 -1.82
N LEU A 135 -26.61 11.30 -0.91
CA LEU A 135 -26.07 12.65 -0.71
C LEU A 135 -25.37 13.16 -1.98
N CYS A 136 -24.53 12.33 -2.61
CA CYS A 136 -23.83 12.69 -3.84
C CYS A 136 -24.81 13.00 -4.99
N VAL A 137 -25.88 12.21 -5.12
CA VAL A 137 -26.93 12.45 -6.14
C VAL A 137 -27.65 13.78 -5.90
N LEU A 138 -27.95 14.10 -4.64
CA LEU A 138 -28.61 15.36 -4.27
C LEU A 138 -27.73 16.60 -4.47
N VAL A 139 -26.45 16.49 -4.14
CA VAL A 139 -25.50 17.62 -4.16
C VAL A 139 -25.05 17.95 -5.58
N ARG A 140 -25.01 16.96 -6.47
CA ARG A 140 -24.61 17.14 -7.86
C ARG A 140 -25.58 18.09 -8.58
N GLU A 141 -25.02 19.07 -9.30
CA GLU A 141 -25.83 20.00 -10.11
C GLU A 141 -26.58 19.27 -11.25
N PRO A 142 -27.74 19.78 -11.67
CA PRO A 142 -28.42 19.35 -12.90
C PRO A 142 -27.51 19.50 -14.12
N SER A 143 -27.67 18.61 -15.09
CA SER A 143 -26.89 18.57 -16.32
C SER A 143 -27.12 19.83 -17.14
N VAL A 144 -26.13 20.29 -17.91
CA VAL A 144 -26.24 21.41 -18.82
C VAL A 144 -26.97 20.94 -20.07
N LEU A 145 -27.95 21.68 -20.52
CA LEU A 145 -28.64 21.40 -21.77
C LEU A 145 -27.71 21.72 -22.93
N VAL A 146 -27.60 20.78 -23.87
CA VAL A 146 -26.80 20.91 -25.09
C VAL A 146 -27.74 20.93 -26.32
N ASP A 147 -27.33 21.59 -27.37
CA ASP A 147 -28.03 21.54 -28.65
C ASP A 147 -27.66 20.27 -29.44
N THR A 148 -28.20 20.14 -30.65
CA THR A 148 -27.94 19.01 -31.57
C THR A 148 -26.46 18.94 -32.02
N GLU A 149 -25.70 19.99 -31.86
CA GLU A 149 -24.27 20.08 -32.18
C GLU A 149 -23.40 19.85 -30.94
N GLY A 150 -23.96 19.54 -29.78
CA GLY A 150 -23.25 19.36 -28.52
C GLY A 150 -22.79 20.64 -27.84
N LYS A 151 -23.25 21.82 -28.31
CA LYS A 151 -22.92 23.11 -27.69
C LYS A 151 -23.85 23.41 -26.54
N ALA A 152 -23.30 23.91 -25.44
CA ALA A 152 -24.07 24.27 -24.26
C ALA A 152 -25.07 25.42 -24.59
N LEU A 153 -26.34 25.22 -24.26
CA LEU A 153 -27.36 26.23 -24.39
C LEU A 153 -27.18 27.30 -23.30
N LEU A 154 -27.27 28.56 -23.73
CA LEU A 154 -27.19 29.71 -22.85
C LEU A 154 -28.59 30.28 -22.62
N THR A 155 -28.85 30.78 -21.43
CA THR A 155 -30.03 31.58 -21.12
C THR A 155 -29.90 32.98 -21.71
N LEU A 156 -30.98 33.73 -21.74
CA LEU A 156 -30.98 35.14 -22.19
C LEU A 156 -30.01 36.03 -21.40
N SER A 157 -29.63 35.60 -20.18
CA SER A 157 -28.65 36.30 -19.34
C SER A 157 -27.21 35.84 -19.58
N GLY A 158 -26.96 34.94 -20.54
CA GLY A 158 -25.62 34.38 -20.82
C GLY A 158 -25.15 33.29 -19.87
N SER A 159 -26.00 32.85 -18.91
CA SER A 159 -25.69 31.73 -18.04
C SER A 159 -26.04 30.40 -18.70
N LEU A 160 -25.38 29.30 -18.27
CA LEU A 160 -25.64 27.98 -18.78
C LEU A 160 -27.08 27.53 -18.43
N GLN A 161 -27.83 27.12 -19.45
CA GLN A 161 -29.15 26.54 -19.26
C GLN A 161 -29.01 25.12 -18.75
N ARG A 162 -29.69 24.81 -17.63
CA ARG A 162 -29.62 23.48 -16.97
C ARG A 162 -30.99 22.83 -16.96
N GLU A 163 -31.00 21.53 -16.90
CA GLU A 163 -32.22 20.76 -16.65
C GLU A 163 -32.92 21.20 -15.36
N SER A 164 -34.21 20.96 -15.29
CA SER A 164 -34.93 21.11 -14.03
C SER A 164 -34.43 20.11 -13.00
N PHE A 165 -34.47 20.49 -11.73
CA PHE A 165 -34.03 19.56 -10.65
C PHE A 165 -34.79 18.23 -10.68
N GLY A 166 -36.11 18.28 -11.00
CA GLY A 166 -36.93 17.07 -11.11
C GLY A 166 -36.49 16.15 -12.24
N ALA A 167 -36.17 16.67 -13.43
CA ALA A 167 -35.66 15.92 -14.56
C ALA A 167 -34.31 15.29 -14.22
N ALA A 168 -33.38 16.05 -13.65
CA ALA A 168 -32.08 15.55 -13.21
C ALA A 168 -32.19 14.43 -12.14
N MET A 169 -33.18 14.48 -11.27
CA MET A 169 -33.42 13.39 -10.30
C MET A 169 -33.98 12.15 -10.97
N ALA A 170 -34.85 12.31 -11.99
CA ALA A 170 -35.41 11.21 -12.78
C ALA A 170 -34.30 10.49 -13.58
N ASP A 171 -33.40 11.21 -14.21
CA ASP A 171 -32.28 10.62 -14.96
C ASP A 171 -31.31 9.83 -14.08
N ARG A 172 -31.24 10.18 -12.79
CA ARG A 172 -30.40 9.52 -11.81
C ARG A 172 -31.11 8.40 -11.05
N VAL A 173 -32.25 7.92 -11.54
CA VAL A 173 -33.06 6.91 -10.86
C VAL A 173 -32.27 5.64 -10.51
N ASN A 174 -31.35 5.21 -11.37
CA ASN A 174 -30.50 4.04 -11.12
C ASN A 174 -29.62 4.20 -9.87
N TRP A 175 -29.09 5.41 -9.66
CA TRP A 175 -28.30 5.71 -8.47
C TRP A 175 -29.16 5.80 -7.20
N TRP A 176 -30.39 6.28 -7.33
CA TRP A 176 -31.37 6.24 -6.26
C TRP A 176 -31.74 4.81 -5.87
N ILE A 177 -32.00 3.95 -6.86
CA ILE A 177 -32.26 2.53 -6.61
C ILE A 177 -31.08 1.89 -5.91
N ALA A 178 -29.86 2.12 -6.38
CA ALA A 178 -28.64 1.59 -5.73
C ALA A 178 -28.50 2.09 -4.27
N ALA A 179 -28.72 3.38 -4.02
CA ALA A 179 -28.69 3.96 -2.69
C ALA A 179 -29.74 3.34 -1.78
N LEU A 180 -30.99 3.21 -2.22
CA LEU A 180 -32.09 2.65 -1.46
C LEU A 180 -31.88 1.14 -1.17
N VAL A 181 -31.40 0.37 -2.15
CA VAL A 181 -31.11 -1.05 -1.96
C VAL A 181 -30.00 -1.24 -0.93
N LEU A 182 -28.91 -0.50 -1.03
CA LEU A 182 -27.81 -0.58 -0.07
C LEU A 182 -28.24 -0.13 1.31
N PHE A 183 -28.97 0.98 1.40
CA PHE A 183 -29.45 1.50 2.68
C PHE A 183 -30.48 0.56 3.33
N GLY A 184 -31.44 0.05 2.56
CA GLY A 184 -32.44 -0.91 3.02
C GLY A 184 -31.82 -2.24 3.46
N PHE A 185 -30.87 -2.77 2.67
CA PHE A 185 -30.10 -3.96 3.07
C PHE A 185 -29.29 -3.72 4.34
N GLY A 186 -28.70 -2.54 4.48
CA GLY A 186 -28.01 -2.12 5.69
C GLY A 186 -28.93 -2.10 6.90
N ILE A 187 -30.15 -1.53 6.78
CA ILE A 187 -31.17 -1.54 7.84
C ILE A 187 -31.57 -2.98 8.20
N ALA A 188 -31.81 -3.83 7.20
CA ALA A 188 -32.19 -5.22 7.42
C ALA A 188 -31.12 -6.00 8.18
N LEU A 189 -29.85 -5.85 7.82
CA LEU A 189 -28.73 -6.44 8.56
C LEU A 189 -28.65 -5.87 9.99
N TRP A 190 -28.69 -4.56 10.10
CA TRP A 190 -28.56 -3.88 11.40
C TRP A 190 -29.68 -4.28 12.36
N SER A 191 -30.95 -4.30 11.91
CA SER A 191 -32.10 -4.66 12.72
C SER A 191 -32.08 -6.14 13.14
N ARG A 192 -31.79 -7.04 12.17
CA ARG A 192 -31.76 -8.49 12.43
C ARG A 192 -30.67 -8.89 13.43
N PHE A 193 -29.53 -8.20 13.42
CA PHE A 193 -28.39 -8.49 14.30
C PHE A 193 -28.23 -7.48 15.45
N SER A 194 -29.28 -6.75 15.78
CA SER A 194 -29.31 -5.79 16.89
C SER A 194 -29.64 -6.42 18.26
N SER A 195 -30.34 -7.58 18.28
CA SER A 195 -30.66 -8.28 19.50
C SER A 195 -29.41 -8.78 20.24
N ALA A 196 -29.49 -8.86 21.58
CA ALA A 196 -28.36 -9.29 22.40
C ALA A 196 -27.82 -10.66 22.01
N GLU A 197 -28.68 -11.61 21.66
CA GLU A 197 -28.32 -12.97 21.26
C GLU A 197 -27.57 -13.04 19.91
N ARG A 198 -27.86 -12.12 18.98
CA ARG A 198 -27.31 -12.13 17.62
C ARG A 198 -26.21 -11.12 17.40
N ARG A 199 -25.95 -10.25 18.35
CA ARG A 199 -24.91 -9.21 18.25
C ARG A 199 -23.51 -9.77 18.09
N HIS A 200 -23.27 -11.01 18.55
CA HIS A 200 -21.98 -11.72 18.49
C HIS A 200 -21.76 -12.46 17.17
N ILE A 201 -22.75 -12.48 16.28
CA ILE A 201 -22.59 -13.14 14.98
C ILE A 201 -21.66 -12.28 14.11
N GLU A 202 -20.53 -12.87 13.81
CA GLU A 202 -19.48 -12.24 13.02
C GLU A 202 -19.28 -12.99 11.71
N TRP A 203 -19.04 -12.24 10.66
CA TRP A 203 -18.57 -12.83 9.42
C TRP A 203 -17.04 -12.78 9.40
N PRO A 204 -16.34 -13.92 9.17
CA PRO A 204 -14.88 -13.91 9.08
C PRO A 204 -14.41 -12.95 7.99
N ILE A 205 -13.56 -11.99 8.33
CA ILE A 205 -13.04 -11.01 7.36
C ILE A 205 -12.30 -11.72 6.22
N THR A 206 -11.66 -12.85 6.53
CA THR A 206 -11.01 -13.69 5.51
C THR A 206 -11.98 -14.13 4.41
N SER A 207 -13.21 -14.52 4.78
CA SER A 207 -14.25 -14.90 3.80
C SER A 207 -14.67 -13.70 2.96
N ILE A 208 -14.79 -12.52 3.56
CA ILE A 208 -15.13 -11.27 2.84
C ILE A 208 -14.05 -10.96 1.80
N VAL A 209 -12.77 -11.10 2.16
CA VAL A 209 -11.65 -10.88 1.23
C VAL A 209 -11.71 -11.84 0.04
N TYR A 210 -11.93 -13.15 0.30
CA TYR A 210 -12.00 -14.12 -0.79
C TYR A 210 -13.24 -13.98 -1.66
N VAL A 211 -14.38 -13.66 -1.05
CA VAL A 211 -15.60 -13.32 -1.82
C VAL A 211 -15.35 -12.08 -2.69
N GLY A 212 -14.70 -11.05 -2.13
CA GLY A 212 -14.32 -9.85 -2.88
C GLY A 212 -13.40 -10.15 -4.06
N ILE A 213 -12.37 -10.97 -3.86
CA ILE A 213 -11.47 -11.44 -4.93
C ILE A 213 -12.26 -12.23 -5.99
N GLY A 214 -13.13 -13.15 -5.56
CA GLY A 214 -13.96 -13.93 -6.47
C GLY A 214 -14.90 -13.06 -7.31
N ILE A 215 -15.55 -12.06 -6.71
CA ILE A 215 -16.38 -11.09 -7.41
C ILE A 215 -15.54 -10.27 -8.41
N ALA A 216 -14.36 -9.79 -8.00
CA ALA A 216 -13.47 -9.03 -8.89
C ALA A 216 -13.05 -9.85 -10.12
N ILE A 217 -12.69 -11.12 -9.94
CA ILE A 217 -12.36 -12.01 -11.05
C ILE A 217 -13.61 -12.26 -11.91
N LEU A 218 -14.76 -12.55 -11.29
CA LEU A 218 -16.00 -12.81 -12.03
C LEU A 218 -16.41 -11.59 -12.87
N THR A 219 -16.36 -10.38 -12.31
CA THR A 219 -16.69 -9.15 -13.06
C THR A 219 -15.73 -8.94 -14.23
N LEU A 220 -14.45 -9.24 -14.06
CA LEU A 220 -13.45 -9.12 -15.12
C LEU A 220 -13.73 -10.06 -16.31
N TRP A 221 -14.30 -11.25 -16.06
CA TRP A 221 -14.52 -12.25 -17.10
C TRP A 221 -15.93 -12.20 -17.72
N VAL A 222 -16.93 -11.74 -16.98
CA VAL A 222 -18.33 -11.83 -17.37
C VAL A 222 -18.92 -10.50 -17.79
N VAL A 223 -18.50 -9.39 -17.14
CA VAL A 223 -19.12 -8.09 -17.40
C VAL A 223 -18.55 -7.49 -18.69
N PRO A 224 -19.41 -7.18 -19.69
CA PRO A 224 -18.96 -6.48 -20.88
C PRO A 224 -18.65 -5.01 -20.55
N TYR A 225 -17.52 -4.54 -21.03
CA TYR A 225 -17.11 -3.13 -20.90
C TYR A 225 -17.31 -2.44 -22.24
N GLY A 226 -17.91 -1.25 -22.23
CA GLY A 226 -18.03 -0.43 -23.43
C GLY A 226 -16.64 0.01 -23.94
N HIS A 227 -16.43 -0.08 -25.22
CA HIS A 227 -15.25 0.43 -25.90
C HIS A 227 -15.60 1.73 -26.62
N TYR A 228 -14.56 2.54 -26.83
CA TYR A 228 -14.66 3.71 -27.66
C TYR A 228 -13.58 3.59 -28.74
N ALA A 229 -14.01 3.55 -30.00
CA ALA A 229 -13.10 3.70 -31.13
C ALA A 229 -12.93 5.18 -31.44
N PHE A 230 -11.72 5.58 -31.82
CA PHE A 230 -11.47 6.93 -32.32
C PHE A 230 -11.50 6.86 -33.85
N ASP A 231 -12.51 7.48 -34.44
CA ASP A 231 -12.68 7.53 -35.88
C ASP A 231 -12.98 8.99 -36.29
N ASP A 232 -12.32 9.43 -37.34
CA ASP A 232 -12.48 10.78 -37.93
C ASP A 232 -12.51 11.96 -36.93
N GLY A 233 -11.67 11.90 -35.89
CA GLY A 233 -11.60 12.94 -34.87
C GLY A 233 -12.65 12.86 -33.77
N THR A 234 -13.51 11.84 -33.78
CA THR A 234 -14.55 11.59 -32.78
C THR A 234 -14.42 10.25 -32.08
N TYR A 235 -14.90 10.17 -30.85
CA TYR A 235 -14.97 8.91 -30.11
C TYR A 235 -16.35 8.28 -30.30
N ILE A 236 -16.38 7.14 -30.97
CA ILE A 236 -17.62 6.36 -31.22
C ILE A 236 -17.74 5.25 -30.20
N ALA A 237 -18.86 5.19 -29.49
CA ALA A 237 -19.14 4.10 -28.56
C ALA A 237 -19.42 2.81 -29.32
N GLU A 238 -18.60 1.80 -29.09
CA GLU A 238 -18.80 0.46 -29.61
C GLU A 238 -19.59 -0.42 -28.61
N PRO A 239 -20.31 -1.45 -29.12
CA PRO A 239 -20.99 -2.40 -28.24
C PRO A 239 -20.05 -2.99 -27.21
N GLY A 240 -20.52 -3.16 -25.99
CA GLY A 240 -19.71 -3.72 -24.90
C GLY A 240 -19.22 -5.12 -25.25
N THR A 241 -17.92 -5.29 -25.24
CA THR A 241 -17.25 -6.61 -25.34
C THR A 241 -16.59 -6.95 -24.01
N THR A 242 -16.34 -8.23 -23.78
CA THR A 242 -15.54 -8.63 -22.61
C THR A 242 -14.10 -8.14 -22.77
N VAL A 243 -13.45 -7.87 -21.67
CA VAL A 243 -12.04 -7.44 -21.66
C VAL A 243 -11.19 -8.48 -22.41
N ALA A 244 -10.23 -8.02 -23.22
CA ALA A 244 -9.34 -8.91 -23.95
C ALA A 244 -8.58 -9.87 -23.03
N PHE A 245 -8.39 -11.11 -23.46
CA PHE A 245 -7.69 -12.15 -22.69
C PHE A 245 -6.30 -11.72 -22.21
N SER A 246 -5.59 -10.97 -23.03
CA SER A 246 -4.28 -10.37 -22.69
C SER A 246 -4.31 -9.44 -21.47
N THR A 247 -5.48 -8.91 -21.12
CA THR A 247 -5.71 -8.09 -19.91
C THR A 247 -6.37 -8.91 -18.80
N GLN A 248 -7.30 -9.81 -19.12
CA GLN A 248 -7.97 -10.65 -18.13
C GLN A 248 -6.97 -11.53 -17.35
N MET A 249 -6.04 -12.17 -18.05
CA MET A 249 -5.08 -13.08 -17.42
C MET A 249 -4.13 -12.39 -16.42
N PRO A 250 -3.44 -11.31 -16.77
CA PRO A 250 -2.59 -10.62 -15.80
C PRO A 250 -3.35 -10.16 -14.55
N TRP A 251 -4.54 -9.57 -14.71
CA TRP A 251 -5.36 -9.16 -13.56
C TRP A 251 -5.84 -10.33 -12.71
N THR A 252 -6.21 -11.44 -13.34
CA THR A 252 -6.58 -12.67 -12.61
C THR A 252 -5.40 -13.18 -11.79
N VAL A 253 -4.20 -13.17 -12.37
CA VAL A 253 -2.97 -13.53 -11.66
C VAL A 253 -2.71 -12.58 -10.49
N MET A 254 -2.92 -11.26 -10.65
CA MET A 254 -2.78 -10.29 -9.55
C MET A 254 -3.72 -10.60 -8.39
N TRP A 255 -5.00 -10.85 -8.66
CA TRP A 255 -5.97 -11.23 -7.64
C TRP A 255 -5.62 -12.56 -6.96
N ALA A 256 -5.16 -13.54 -7.73
CA ALA A 256 -4.69 -14.81 -7.20
C ALA A 256 -3.46 -14.64 -6.29
N LEU A 257 -2.48 -13.83 -6.71
CA LEU A 257 -1.28 -13.53 -5.92
C LEU A 257 -1.64 -12.81 -4.61
N LEU A 258 -2.60 -11.89 -4.64
CA LEU A 258 -3.10 -11.23 -3.43
C LEU A 258 -3.69 -12.26 -2.45
N GLY A 259 -4.57 -13.14 -2.95
CA GLY A 259 -5.22 -14.17 -2.15
C GLY A 259 -4.23 -15.20 -1.60
N LEU A 260 -3.33 -15.70 -2.44
CA LEU A 260 -2.29 -16.66 -2.04
C LEU A 260 -1.30 -16.04 -1.04
N GLY A 261 -0.87 -14.81 -1.28
CA GLY A 261 -0.04 -14.05 -0.36
C GLY A 261 -0.71 -13.92 1.01
N PHE A 262 -1.99 -13.56 1.03
CA PHE A 262 -2.76 -13.45 2.26
C PHE A 262 -2.88 -14.80 3.02
N LEU A 263 -3.15 -15.90 2.32
CA LEU A 263 -3.16 -17.25 2.91
C LEU A 263 -1.83 -17.61 3.53
N LEU A 264 -0.74 -17.42 2.78
CA LEU A 264 0.61 -17.69 3.25
C LEU A 264 0.95 -16.83 4.48
N GLY A 265 0.60 -15.55 4.44
CA GLY A 265 0.79 -14.64 5.57
C GLY A 265 0.03 -15.10 6.82
N LYS A 266 -1.22 -15.54 6.67
CA LYS A 266 -2.01 -16.08 7.77
C LYS A 266 -1.43 -17.38 8.32
N PHE A 267 -0.93 -18.26 7.46
CA PHE A 267 -0.23 -19.49 7.86
C PHE A 267 1.04 -19.17 8.64
N LEU A 268 1.86 -18.26 8.15
CA LEU A 268 3.09 -17.83 8.83
C LEU A 268 2.81 -17.18 10.18
N ARG A 269 1.71 -16.44 10.30
CA ARG A 269 1.27 -15.86 11.57
C ARG A 269 0.93 -16.91 12.61
N SER A 270 0.28 -18.01 12.22
CA SER A 270 -0.07 -19.11 13.14
C SER A 270 1.12 -19.98 13.51
N SER A 271 2.25 -19.81 12.82
CA SER A 271 3.46 -20.59 13.05
C SER A 271 4.31 -20.04 14.21
N ARG A 272 5.23 -20.89 14.73
CA ARG A 272 6.26 -20.47 15.70
C ARG A 272 7.23 -19.41 15.16
N TYR A 273 7.24 -19.20 13.84
CA TYR A 273 8.15 -18.27 13.16
C TYR A 273 7.55 -16.87 12.95
N VAL A 274 6.47 -16.53 13.64
CA VAL A 274 5.75 -15.26 13.42
C VAL A 274 6.65 -14.00 13.53
N ARG A 275 7.60 -13.98 14.47
CA ARG A 275 8.54 -12.85 14.61
C ARG A 275 9.46 -12.72 13.39
N MET A 276 10.04 -13.83 12.94
CA MET A 276 10.88 -13.87 11.74
C MET A 276 10.07 -13.44 10.49
N SER A 277 8.84 -13.90 10.38
CA SER A 277 7.95 -13.54 9.27
C SER A 277 7.63 -12.06 9.24
N LYS A 278 7.39 -11.44 10.41
CA LYS A 278 7.19 -9.97 10.52
C LYS A 278 8.45 -9.21 10.10
N THR A 279 9.62 -9.60 10.63
CA THR A 279 10.90 -8.97 10.25
C THR A 279 11.18 -9.18 8.76
N GLY A 280 10.98 -10.38 8.23
CA GLY A 280 11.13 -10.68 6.82
C GLY A 280 10.21 -9.86 5.91
N SER A 281 8.94 -9.69 6.31
CA SER A 281 7.99 -8.84 5.58
C SER A 281 8.46 -7.37 5.53
N ASN A 282 8.98 -6.84 6.64
CA ASN A 282 9.52 -5.48 6.67
C ASN A 282 10.76 -5.33 5.78
N LEU A 283 11.68 -6.30 5.82
CA LEU A 283 12.85 -6.30 4.95
C LEU A 283 12.46 -6.38 3.47
N LEU A 284 11.47 -7.19 3.12
CA LEU A 284 10.96 -7.28 1.75
C LEU A 284 10.37 -5.93 1.30
N TRP A 285 9.64 -5.22 2.17
CA TRP A 285 9.15 -3.88 1.85
C TRP A 285 10.29 -2.86 1.70
N LEU A 286 11.33 -2.94 2.51
CA LEU A 286 12.51 -2.07 2.39
C LEU A 286 13.24 -2.30 1.06
N ILE A 287 13.32 -3.55 0.61
CA ILE A 287 14.00 -3.93 -0.65
C ILE A 287 13.10 -3.68 -1.87
N CYS A 288 11.79 -3.74 -1.68
CA CYS A 288 10.79 -3.66 -2.75
C CYS A 288 11.01 -2.49 -3.72
N PRO A 289 11.20 -1.23 -3.30
CA PRO A 289 11.44 -0.11 -4.22
C PRO A 289 12.64 -0.33 -5.13
N PHE A 290 13.73 -0.86 -4.59
CA PHE A 290 14.95 -1.14 -5.36
C PHE A 290 14.74 -2.29 -6.36
N ALA A 291 14.05 -3.35 -5.94
CA ALA A 291 13.69 -4.46 -6.82
C ALA A 291 12.76 -4.01 -7.95
N LEU A 292 11.79 -3.14 -7.66
CA LEU A 292 10.88 -2.58 -8.67
C LEU A 292 11.62 -1.69 -9.66
N PHE A 293 12.45 -0.77 -9.16
CA PHE A 293 13.28 0.08 -10.00
C PHE A 293 14.09 -0.76 -10.97
N TRP A 294 14.70 -1.82 -10.48
CA TRP A 294 15.56 -2.69 -11.24
C TRP A 294 14.79 -3.53 -12.27
N VAL A 295 13.66 -4.14 -11.89
CA VAL A 295 12.84 -4.93 -12.83
C VAL A 295 12.22 -4.07 -13.92
N VAL A 296 11.78 -2.86 -13.59
CA VAL A 296 11.06 -2.00 -14.55
C VAL A 296 12.01 -1.20 -15.42
N LEU A 297 13.09 -0.65 -14.84
CA LEU A 297 13.98 0.28 -15.54
C LEU A 297 15.28 -0.35 -16.03
N ARG A 298 15.78 -1.37 -15.33
CA ARG A 298 17.02 -2.04 -15.70
C ARG A 298 16.76 -3.52 -15.91
N ASP A 299 16.82 -3.95 -17.13
CA ASP A 299 16.82 -5.38 -17.41
C ASP A 299 18.11 -5.99 -16.88
N PRO A 300 18.00 -7.03 -16.07
CA PRO A 300 19.15 -7.84 -15.77
C PRO A 300 19.54 -8.67 -16.98
N ALA A 301 20.32 -8.13 -17.88
CA ALA A 301 21.21 -8.97 -18.64
C ALA A 301 22.25 -9.50 -17.64
N LEU A 302 21.80 -10.41 -16.77
CA LEU A 302 22.68 -11.05 -15.80
C LEU A 302 23.67 -11.90 -16.59
N ASP A 303 24.93 -11.50 -16.59
CA ASP A 303 25.99 -12.42 -16.93
C ASP A 303 26.06 -13.50 -15.84
N TYR A 304 25.27 -14.56 -16.06
CA TYR A 304 25.23 -15.69 -15.14
C TYR A 304 26.60 -16.31 -14.92
N GLY A 305 27.49 -16.26 -15.92
CA GLY A 305 28.88 -16.69 -15.82
C GLY A 305 29.62 -15.89 -14.76
N HIS A 306 29.55 -14.57 -14.82
CA HIS A 306 30.17 -13.68 -13.83
C HIS A 306 29.55 -13.80 -12.44
N VAL A 307 28.22 -13.91 -12.36
CA VAL A 307 27.52 -14.10 -11.07
C VAL A 307 27.97 -15.38 -10.40
N MET A 308 28.02 -16.50 -11.13
CA MET A 308 28.39 -17.80 -10.56
C MET A 308 29.87 -17.94 -10.25
N SER A 309 30.76 -17.32 -11.05
CA SER A 309 32.21 -17.41 -10.85
C SER A 309 32.77 -16.39 -9.86
N THR A 310 32.13 -15.24 -9.71
CA THR A 310 32.68 -14.11 -8.92
C THR A 310 31.75 -13.67 -7.79
N ASP A 311 30.50 -13.28 -8.12
CA ASP A 311 29.64 -12.65 -7.14
C ASP A 311 29.13 -13.62 -6.07
N LEU A 312 28.69 -14.81 -6.49
CA LEU A 312 28.19 -15.85 -5.58
C LEU A 312 29.29 -16.37 -4.64
N PRO A 313 30.48 -16.79 -5.12
CA PRO A 313 31.55 -17.23 -4.24
C PRO A 313 32.00 -16.13 -3.27
N MET A 314 32.11 -14.89 -3.74
CA MET A 314 32.50 -13.75 -2.91
C MET A 314 31.44 -13.46 -1.85
N GLY A 315 30.16 -13.42 -2.22
CA GLY A 315 29.04 -13.22 -1.30
C GLY A 315 28.96 -14.34 -0.24
N LEU A 316 29.16 -15.58 -0.65
CA LEU A 316 29.23 -16.73 0.28
C LEU A 316 30.45 -16.63 1.20
N ALA A 317 31.64 -16.30 0.65
CA ALA A 317 32.84 -16.18 1.48
C ALA A 317 32.69 -15.09 2.54
N PHE A 318 32.31 -13.86 2.16
CA PHE A 318 32.08 -12.78 3.13
C PHE A 318 30.90 -13.05 4.03
N GLY A 319 29.83 -13.65 3.51
CA GLY A 319 28.66 -14.00 4.30
C GLY A 319 28.98 -15.02 5.40
N LEU A 320 29.59 -16.15 5.05
CA LEU A 320 29.88 -17.24 5.98
C LEU A 320 31.08 -16.94 6.89
N LEU A 321 32.20 -16.46 6.32
CA LEU A 321 33.39 -16.15 7.12
C LEU A 321 33.14 -14.97 8.07
N GLY A 322 32.46 -13.93 7.56
CA GLY A 322 32.07 -12.79 8.38
C GLY A 322 31.05 -13.17 9.47
N ALA A 323 30.08 -14.04 9.15
CA ALA A 323 29.14 -14.58 10.14
C ALA A 323 29.86 -15.36 11.23
N GLY A 324 30.83 -16.21 10.84
CA GLY A 324 31.69 -16.93 11.79
C GLY A 324 32.52 -16.00 12.66
N ALA A 325 33.15 -14.98 12.06
CA ALA A 325 33.92 -13.98 12.81
C ALA A 325 33.05 -13.22 13.80
N LEU A 326 31.86 -12.73 13.38
CA LEU A 326 30.93 -12.03 14.27
C LEU A 326 30.38 -12.96 15.37
N TRP A 327 30.12 -14.22 15.07
CA TRP A 327 29.70 -15.19 16.07
C TRP A 327 30.77 -15.42 17.13
N LEU A 328 32.05 -15.47 16.72
CA LEU A 328 33.18 -15.57 17.65
C LEU A 328 33.35 -14.29 18.47
N LEU A 329 33.32 -13.11 17.84
CA LEU A 329 33.48 -11.82 18.51
C LEU A 329 32.38 -11.51 19.54
N THR A 330 31.24 -12.16 19.45
CA THR A 330 30.11 -12.03 20.40
C THR A 330 30.18 -13.02 21.56
N ARG A 331 31.23 -13.84 21.66
CA ARG A 331 31.44 -14.72 22.82
C ARG A 331 32.01 -13.94 24.00
N SER A 332 31.49 -14.21 25.18
CA SER A 332 31.91 -13.55 26.44
C SER A 332 33.32 -13.84 26.88
N ASP A 333 33.91 -14.96 26.41
CA ASP A 333 35.25 -15.43 26.76
C ASP A 333 36.35 -14.73 25.94
N ILE A 334 36.03 -14.00 24.86
CA ILE A 334 37.05 -13.36 24.00
C ILE A 334 37.48 -11.99 24.52
N GLY A 335 36.57 -11.23 25.20
CA GLY A 335 36.90 -9.99 25.92
C GLY A 335 37.75 -8.99 25.12
N GLU A 336 38.97 -8.72 25.64
CA GLU A 336 39.90 -7.75 25.05
C GLU A 336 40.46 -8.18 23.70
N ALA A 337 40.68 -9.48 23.48
CA ALA A 337 41.13 -10.01 22.19
C ALA A 337 40.11 -9.74 21.07
N GLY A 338 38.82 -9.76 21.37
CA GLY A 338 37.78 -9.39 20.42
C GLY A 338 37.83 -7.92 20.00
N ARG A 339 38.14 -7.00 20.89
CA ARG A 339 38.33 -5.58 20.59
C ARG A 339 39.53 -5.36 19.71
N ILE A 340 40.66 -6.03 20.01
CA ILE A 340 41.88 -5.97 19.20
C ILE A 340 41.58 -6.49 17.79
N ALA A 341 40.89 -7.63 17.65
CA ALA A 341 40.53 -8.19 16.36
C ALA A 341 39.63 -7.23 15.56
N ALA A 342 38.64 -6.60 16.19
CA ALA A 342 37.77 -5.61 15.54
C ALA A 342 38.56 -4.37 15.10
N THR A 343 39.52 -3.89 15.89
CA THR A 343 40.38 -2.77 15.55
C THR A 343 41.30 -3.14 14.37
N VAL A 344 41.88 -4.31 14.35
CA VAL A 344 42.71 -4.80 13.23
C VAL A 344 41.88 -4.88 11.95
N LEU A 345 40.67 -5.40 12.02
CA LEU A 345 39.76 -5.43 10.86
C LEU A 345 39.45 -4.03 10.33
N LEU A 346 39.25 -3.05 11.21
CA LEU A 346 39.03 -1.66 10.83
C LEU A 346 40.26 -1.07 10.12
N VAL A 347 41.46 -1.28 10.68
CA VAL A 347 42.70 -0.83 10.06
C VAL A 347 42.91 -1.44 8.68
N VAL A 348 42.66 -2.76 8.56
CA VAL A 348 42.74 -3.46 7.28
C VAL A 348 41.70 -2.90 6.27
N ALA A 349 40.48 -2.65 6.72
CA ALA A 349 39.47 -2.06 5.86
C ALA A 349 39.84 -0.68 5.36
N ILE A 350 40.32 0.20 6.25
CA ILE A 350 40.82 1.54 5.88
C ILE A 350 42.02 1.45 4.92
N PHE A 351 42.99 0.58 5.23
CA PHE A 351 44.14 0.35 4.36
C PHE A 351 43.70 -0.09 2.95
N ASN A 352 42.74 -1.00 2.84
CA ASN A 352 42.20 -1.41 1.53
C ASN A 352 41.62 -0.26 0.72
N TRP A 353 40.95 0.70 1.37
CA TRP A 353 40.45 1.90 0.70
C TRP A 353 41.55 2.83 0.25
N VAL A 354 42.55 3.06 1.12
CA VAL A 354 43.72 3.91 0.82
C VAL A 354 44.54 3.29 -0.33
N ALA A 355 44.84 2.00 -0.24
CA ALA A 355 45.59 1.30 -1.26
C ALA A 355 44.88 1.31 -2.63
N ALA A 356 43.57 1.20 -2.63
CA ALA A 356 42.79 1.31 -3.88
C ALA A 356 42.77 2.74 -4.42
N PHE A 357 42.71 3.76 -3.56
CA PHE A 357 42.78 5.17 -3.97
C PHE A 357 44.13 5.49 -4.68
N PHE A 358 45.22 4.93 -4.19
CA PHE A 358 46.55 5.10 -4.80
C PHE A 358 46.85 4.09 -5.89
N GLY A 359 45.94 3.18 -6.21
CA GLY A 359 46.13 2.18 -7.25
C GLY A 359 47.21 1.12 -6.96
N TRP A 360 47.53 0.90 -5.66
CA TRP A 360 48.60 -0.03 -5.27
C TRP A 360 48.28 -1.48 -5.60
N TYR A 361 47.03 -1.88 -5.54
CA TYR A 361 46.56 -3.17 -6.02
C TYR A 361 45.09 -3.16 -6.43
N PRO A 362 44.70 -3.94 -7.42
CA PRO A 362 43.32 -4.04 -7.86
C PRO A 362 42.49 -4.89 -6.85
N MET A 363 41.59 -4.28 -6.15
CA MET A 363 40.62 -5.02 -5.36
C MET A 363 39.20 -4.63 -5.77
N LEU A 364 38.36 -5.65 -5.92
CA LEU A 364 36.98 -5.44 -6.32
C LEU A 364 36.24 -4.53 -5.32
N GLN A 365 35.51 -3.56 -5.84
CA GLN A 365 34.78 -2.59 -5.00
C GLN A 365 33.86 -3.26 -3.98
N LYS A 366 33.17 -4.33 -4.38
CA LYS A 366 32.30 -5.12 -3.51
C LYS A 366 33.06 -5.70 -2.32
N ALA A 367 34.26 -6.24 -2.54
CA ALA A 367 35.10 -6.76 -1.45
C ALA A 367 35.51 -5.66 -0.46
N ARG A 368 35.89 -4.47 -0.97
CA ARG A 368 36.24 -3.32 -0.11
C ARG A 368 35.06 -2.89 0.76
N ILE A 369 33.86 -2.80 0.19
CA ILE A 369 32.63 -2.48 0.95
C ILE A 369 32.35 -3.56 1.99
N SER A 370 32.50 -4.85 1.65
CA SER A 370 32.28 -5.96 2.57
C SER A 370 33.23 -5.95 3.76
N PHE A 371 34.53 -5.65 3.54
CA PHE A 371 35.49 -5.49 4.62
C PHE A 371 35.15 -4.32 5.55
N LEU A 372 34.74 -3.18 4.97
CA LEU A 372 34.36 -2.01 5.76
C LEU A 372 33.12 -2.31 6.62
N LEU A 373 32.12 -2.93 6.05
CA LEU A 373 30.90 -3.32 6.77
C LEU A 373 31.20 -4.36 7.86
N LEU A 374 32.10 -5.32 7.58
CA LEU A 374 32.53 -6.30 8.57
C LEU A 374 33.23 -5.63 9.75
N ALA A 375 34.08 -4.64 9.48
CA ALA A 375 34.75 -3.89 10.52
C ALA A 375 33.75 -3.14 11.40
N PHE A 376 32.77 -2.45 10.81
CA PHE A 376 31.69 -1.80 11.57
C PHE A 376 30.85 -2.79 12.39
N ALA A 377 30.47 -3.93 11.80
CA ALA A 377 29.74 -4.96 12.52
C ALA A 377 30.56 -5.55 13.68
N ALA A 378 31.87 -5.72 13.50
CA ALA A 378 32.78 -6.18 14.54
C ALA A 378 32.91 -5.16 15.70
N LEU A 379 32.93 -3.86 15.41
CA LEU A 379 32.92 -2.81 16.43
C LEU A 379 31.62 -2.78 17.23
N LEU A 380 30.50 -3.15 16.61
CA LEU A 380 29.20 -3.24 17.28
C LEU A 380 29.00 -4.56 18.05
N ALA A 381 29.80 -5.61 17.76
CA ALA A 381 29.68 -6.93 18.34
C ALA A 381 29.62 -6.96 19.89
N PRO A 382 30.35 -6.11 20.63
CA PRO A 382 30.28 -6.08 22.09
C PRO A 382 28.88 -5.83 22.66
N ASN A 383 28.02 -5.11 21.92
CA ASN A 383 26.65 -4.80 22.34
C ASN A 383 25.71 -6.04 22.28
N PHE A 384 26.18 -7.12 21.67
CA PHE A 384 25.42 -8.35 21.46
C PHE A 384 25.95 -9.52 22.31
N ILE A 385 26.88 -9.25 23.21
CA ILE A 385 27.44 -10.26 24.13
C ILE A 385 26.40 -10.65 25.17
N GLY A 386 26.33 -11.95 25.51
CA GLY A 386 25.50 -12.47 26.60
C GLY A 386 24.07 -12.86 26.22
N ASP A 387 23.54 -12.40 25.08
CA ASP A 387 22.21 -12.76 24.61
C ASP A 387 22.28 -13.55 23.30
N VAL A 388 21.92 -14.83 23.37
CA VAL A 388 21.93 -15.74 22.20
C VAL A 388 20.98 -15.27 21.11
N ALA A 389 19.84 -14.67 21.46
CA ALA A 389 18.88 -14.19 20.48
C ALA A 389 19.46 -12.98 19.71
N LYS A 390 20.06 -12.02 20.39
CA LYS A 390 20.73 -10.87 19.77
C LYS A 390 21.92 -11.29 18.90
N ARG A 391 22.73 -12.25 19.36
CA ARG A 391 23.81 -12.83 18.54
C ARG A 391 23.32 -13.41 17.24
N ARG A 392 22.23 -14.19 17.28
CA ARG A 392 21.60 -14.72 16.06
C ARG A 392 21.09 -13.62 15.14
N GLN A 393 20.51 -12.55 15.70
CA GLN A 393 20.06 -11.41 14.91
C GLN A 393 21.21 -10.69 14.20
N LEU A 394 22.34 -10.48 14.88
CA LEU A 394 23.54 -9.87 14.28
C LEU A 394 24.05 -10.74 13.12
N VAL A 395 24.19 -12.04 13.34
CA VAL A 395 24.72 -12.98 12.32
C VAL A 395 23.77 -13.11 11.13
N LEU A 396 22.48 -13.25 11.37
CA LEU A 396 21.48 -13.29 10.28
C LEU A 396 21.37 -11.96 9.54
N GLY A 397 21.43 -10.85 10.28
CA GLY A 397 21.49 -9.50 9.69
C GLY A 397 22.73 -9.34 8.80
N TRP A 398 23.89 -9.81 9.25
CA TRP A 398 25.12 -9.79 8.45
C TRP A 398 24.98 -10.58 7.14
N ILE A 399 24.48 -11.82 7.21
CA ILE A 399 24.25 -12.63 6.00
C ILE A 399 23.29 -11.91 5.04
N GLY A 400 22.22 -11.31 5.58
CA GLY A 400 21.29 -10.51 4.79
C GLY A 400 21.95 -9.29 4.13
N VAL A 401 22.80 -8.56 4.86
CA VAL A 401 23.55 -7.42 4.32
C VAL A 401 24.52 -7.85 3.23
N MET A 402 25.22 -8.97 3.41
CA MET A 402 26.14 -9.48 2.37
C MET A 402 25.40 -9.92 1.11
N ALA A 403 24.26 -10.57 1.25
CA ALA A 403 23.41 -10.90 0.11
C ALA A 403 22.96 -9.63 -0.63
N LEU A 404 22.57 -8.58 0.08
CA LEU A 404 22.20 -7.29 -0.51
C LEU A 404 23.39 -6.62 -1.21
N VAL A 405 24.55 -6.54 -0.57
CA VAL A 405 25.74 -5.86 -1.14
C VAL A 405 26.19 -6.56 -2.41
N HIS A 406 26.29 -7.86 -2.40
CA HIS A 406 26.77 -8.61 -3.56
C HIS A 406 25.72 -8.71 -4.66
N TYR A 407 24.49 -8.95 -4.31
CA TYR A 407 23.39 -9.06 -5.27
C TYR A 407 22.95 -7.68 -5.79
N LEU A 408 22.69 -6.72 -4.89
CA LEU A 408 22.26 -5.38 -5.26
C LEU A 408 23.33 -4.63 -6.07
N ALA A 409 24.62 -4.79 -5.73
CA ALA A 409 25.69 -4.16 -6.46
C ALA A 409 25.81 -4.71 -7.89
N THR A 410 25.59 -6.02 -8.10
CA THR A 410 25.51 -6.61 -9.45
C THR A 410 24.34 -5.99 -10.21
N MET A 411 23.19 -5.88 -9.58
CA MET A 411 22.00 -5.29 -10.15
C MET A 411 22.21 -3.84 -10.61
N ILE A 412 22.85 -3.03 -9.79
CA ILE A 412 23.09 -1.59 -10.10
C ILE A 412 24.08 -1.44 -11.25
N ASN A 413 25.08 -2.31 -11.33
CA ASN A 413 26.11 -2.26 -12.36
C ASN A 413 25.72 -2.94 -13.67
N THR A 414 24.60 -3.66 -13.72
CA THR A 414 24.12 -4.28 -14.95
C THR A 414 23.64 -3.21 -15.93
N PRO A 415 24.12 -3.21 -17.19
CA PRO A 415 23.64 -2.26 -18.19
C PRO A 415 22.15 -2.44 -18.44
N SER A 416 21.45 -1.35 -18.71
CA SER A 416 20.04 -1.41 -19.09
C SER A 416 19.91 -2.04 -20.48
N THR A 417 19.05 -3.03 -20.63
CA THR A 417 18.67 -3.57 -21.94
C THR A 417 17.56 -2.76 -22.60
N LEU A 418 16.92 -1.87 -21.84
CA LEU A 418 16.05 -0.85 -22.40
C LEU A 418 16.94 0.25 -22.97
N ASP A 419 16.73 0.60 -24.21
CA ASP A 419 17.38 1.77 -24.83
C ASP A 419 16.73 3.06 -24.29
N LEU A 420 16.98 3.32 -23.00
CA LEU A 420 16.44 4.47 -22.26
C LEU A 420 17.37 5.68 -22.40
N GLN A 421 17.86 5.93 -23.62
CA GLN A 421 18.77 7.05 -23.87
C GLN A 421 18.08 8.41 -23.82
N SER A 422 16.75 8.44 -23.81
CA SER A 422 15.99 9.69 -23.68
C SER A 422 15.09 9.66 -22.46
N ASP A 423 14.98 10.80 -21.79
CA ASP A 423 14.03 11.03 -20.68
C ASP A 423 12.57 10.81 -21.09
N GLU A 424 12.31 10.70 -22.41
CA GLU A 424 10.99 10.48 -22.99
C GLU A 424 10.38 9.12 -22.62
N PHE A 425 11.20 8.10 -22.32
CA PHE A 425 10.72 6.77 -21.95
C PHE A 425 10.37 6.65 -20.45
N LEU A 426 10.87 7.57 -19.63
CA LEU A 426 10.73 7.55 -18.17
C LEU A 426 9.73 8.62 -17.70
N GLY A 427 8.53 8.54 -18.18
CA GLY A 427 7.51 9.52 -17.81
C GLY A 427 6.22 8.89 -17.33
N GLY A 428 5.22 9.74 -17.20
CA GLY A 428 3.85 9.38 -16.90
C GLY A 428 3.54 9.20 -15.41
N LEU A 429 2.26 9.00 -15.14
CA LEU A 429 1.72 8.88 -13.79
C LEU A 429 2.31 7.66 -13.05
N GLY A 430 2.61 6.58 -13.78
CA GLY A 430 3.22 5.38 -13.21
C GLY A 430 4.56 5.65 -12.55
N LEU A 431 5.45 6.41 -13.20
CA LEU A 431 6.74 6.80 -12.63
C LEU A 431 6.54 7.74 -11.43
N THR A 432 5.62 8.70 -11.52
CA THR A 432 5.32 9.62 -10.42
C THR A 432 4.84 8.87 -9.18
N LEU A 433 3.92 7.90 -9.34
CA LEU A 433 3.45 7.06 -8.24
C LEU A 433 4.58 6.20 -7.67
N PHE A 434 5.42 5.65 -8.52
CA PHE A 434 6.58 4.86 -8.11
C PHE A 434 7.57 5.70 -7.27
N VAL A 435 7.92 6.90 -7.72
CA VAL A 435 8.77 7.83 -6.97
C VAL A 435 8.10 8.22 -5.65
N ALA A 436 6.80 8.49 -5.65
CA ALA A 436 6.05 8.79 -4.44
C ALA A 436 6.09 7.62 -3.42
N VAL A 437 5.95 6.37 -3.88
CA VAL A 437 6.10 5.19 -3.00
C VAL A 437 7.50 5.11 -2.41
N ILE A 438 8.54 5.32 -3.22
CA ILE A 438 9.93 5.32 -2.75
C ILE A 438 10.12 6.41 -1.68
N VAL A 439 9.65 7.64 -1.95
CA VAL A 439 9.77 8.76 -1.00
C VAL A 439 9.03 8.45 0.29
N VAL A 440 7.81 7.94 0.22
CA VAL A 440 7.03 7.55 1.41
C VAL A 440 7.75 6.49 2.22
N VAL A 441 8.25 5.42 1.58
CA VAL A 441 8.97 4.33 2.27
C VAL A 441 10.27 4.84 2.91
N LEU A 442 11.01 5.74 2.24
CA LEU A 442 12.27 6.27 2.76
C LEU A 442 12.06 7.40 3.78
N SER A 443 10.95 8.12 3.72
CA SER A 443 10.65 9.24 4.63
C SER A 443 9.91 8.83 5.89
N PHE A 444 9.30 7.64 5.93
CA PHE A 444 8.77 7.10 7.17
C PHE A 444 9.97 6.75 8.07
N PRO A 445 10.21 7.50 9.14
CA PRO A 445 11.31 7.18 10.05
C PRO A 445 11.02 5.82 10.67
N LEU A 446 11.99 5.00 10.64
CA LEU A 446 12.11 3.75 11.36
C LEU A 446 11.87 3.93 12.86
#